data_b0da72b15a38864b13d26570e4a325fc
#
_entry.id   b0da72b15a38864b13d26570e4a325fc
#
_cell.length_a   1.000
_cell.length_b   1.000
_cell.length_c   1.000
_cell.angle_alpha   90.00
_cell.angle_beta   90.00
_cell.angle_gamma   90.00
#
_symmetry.space_group_name_H-M   'P 1'
#
loop_
_entity.id
_entity.type
_entity.pdbx_description
1 polymer ?
#
loop_
_entity_poly.entity_id
_entity_poly.type
_entity_poly.pdbx_seq_one_letter_code
_entity_poly.pdbx_strand_id
1 'polypeptide(L)'
;MNKNDVTPVLVTSILPSHPDTRILDETLNSIRFHFPDNEIILQIDGLRDERLNRKPDYDEFKNRILWKCMHEWKNVLPVIFDDHSHQTTMMKETIGIINTSALLYIEGDAPLVIDRSIDWQQCLDMLEYQKANTIRYHFEDQIPNEHWHLMLGLEGEFLRTKQWSQRPHLSTVQYYRDIVLPFSDDKTFIEDKFHGKVQSDSWDKHKLWIYYPDRGIKRSYHLDGRQGTRKFTSDDDVWGYTE
;
A
#
# COMPACT_ATOMS: atom_id res chain seq x y z
N MET A 1 20.70 -3.32 3.10
CA MET A 1 19.65 -2.47 3.75
C MET A 1 19.16 -3.12 5.02
N ASN A 2 18.61 -2.36 5.93
CA ASN A 2 17.93 -2.86 7.14
C ASN A 2 16.56 -2.19 7.28
N LYS A 3 15.76 -2.56 8.29
CA LYS A 3 14.41 -2.01 8.47
C LYS A 3 14.38 -0.48 8.63
N ASN A 4 15.42 0.14 9.15
CA ASN A 4 15.46 1.61 9.32
C ASN A 4 15.64 2.34 7.97
N ASP A 5 16.02 1.62 6.92
CA ASP A 5 16.14 2.16 5.56
C ASP A 5 14.79 2.16 4.79
N VAL A 6 13.68 1.91 5.50
CA VAL A 6 12.32 1.85 4.93
C VAL A 6 11.45 2.96 5.49
N THR A 7 10.79 3.73 4.64
CA THR A 7 9.69 4.63 5.04
C THR A 7 8.36 4.01 4.62
N PRO A 8 7.50 3.59 5.55
CA PRO A 8 6.13 3.25 5.23
C PRO A 8 5.35 4.48 4.75
N VAL A 9 4.66 4.33 3.61
CA VAL A 9 3.76 5.33 3.04
C VAL A 9 2.36 4.75 3.07
N LEU A 10 1.54 5.26 3.98
CA LEU A 10 0.16 4.84 4.20
C LEU A 10 -0.77 5.82 3.51
N VAL A 11 -1.56 5.35 2.56
CA VAL A 11 -2.43 6.19 1.72
C VAL A 11 -3.88 5.96 2.10
N THR A 12 -4.61 7.02 2.41
CA THR A 12 -6.04 6.93 2.70
C THR A 12 -6.85 7.95 1.91
N SER A 13 -8.07 7.56 1.59
CA SER A 13 -9.09 8.39 0.98
C SER A 13 -10.42 8.14 1.68
N ILE A 14 -11.51 8.70 1.18
CA ILE A 14 -12.82 8.46 1.78
C ILE A 14 -13.21 6.98 1.69
N LEU A 15 -13.58 6.42 2.86
CA LEU A 15 -14.15 5.08 2.99
C LEU A 15 -15.60 5.17 3.49
N PRO A 16 -16.44 4.15 3.25
CA PRO A 16 -17.83 4.12 3.74
C PRO A 16 -17.94 4.28 5.26
N SER A 17 -16.99 3.75 6.01
CA SER A 17 -16.93 3.78 7.48
C SER A 17 -16.69 5.15 8.11
N HIS A 18 -16.19 6.12 7.34
CA HIS A 18 -15.87 7.42 7.92
C HIS A 18 -17.11 8.08 8.57
N PRO A 19 -16.95 8.69 9.72
CA PRO A 19 -15.71 9.16 10.38
C PRO A 19 -14.97 8.16 11.29
N ASP A 20 -15.31 6.88 11.26
CA ASP A 20 -14.61 5.85 12.04
C ASP A 20 -13.17 5.65 11.50
N THR A 21 -12.19 5.47 12.40
CA THR A 21 -10.77 5.30 12.06
C THR A 21 -10.30 3.85 12.17
N ARG A 22 -11.14 2.90 12.57
CA ARG A 22 -10.74 1.51 12.89
C ARG A 22 -9.97 0.80 11.78
N ILE A 23 -10.36 0.96 10.52
CA ILE A 23 -9.63 0.36 9.39
C ILE A 23 -8.22 0.92 9.31
N LEU A 24 -8.09 2.24 9.40
CA LEU A 24 -6.79 2.89 9.37
C LEU A 24 -5.95 2.52 10.59
N ASP A 25 -6.58 2.43 11.77
CA ASP A 25 -5.92 1.96 13.00
C ASP A 25 -5.37 0.54 12.83
N GLU A 26 -6.15 -0.40 12.26
CA GLU A 26 -5.70 -1.76 12.02
C GLU A 26 -4.52 -1.81 11.03
N THR A 27 -4.60 -1.03 9.95
CA THR A 27 -3.53 -0.96 8.97
C THR A 27 -2.26 -0.35 9.58
N LEU A 28 -2.38 0.75 10.32
CA LEU A 28 -1.26 1.38 10.98
C LEU A 28 -0.63 0.46 12.04
N ASN A 29 -1.45 -0.23 12.83
CA ASN A 29 -0.98 -1.19 13.82
C ASN A 29 -0.22 -2.36 13.16
N SER A 30 -0.66 -2.82 12.00
CA SER A 30 0.06 -3.84 11.23
C SER A 30 1.43 -3.35 10.77
N ILE A 31 1.53 -2.08 10.35
CA ILE A 31 2.82 -1.46 10.00
C ILE A 31 3.71 -1.41 11.25
N ARG A 32 3.19 -0.96 12.39
CA ARG A 32 3.95 -0.87 13.65
C ARG A 32 4.43 -2.21 14.18
N PHE A 33 3.67 -3.28 13.94
CA PHE A 33 4.13 -4.64 14.26
C PHE A 33 5.42 -5.02 13.51
N HIS A 34 5.52 -4.62 12.25
CA HIS A 34 6.68 -4.94 11.41
C HIS A 34 7.80 -3.90 11.49
N PHE A 35 7.44 -2.62 11.66
CA PHE A 35 8.31 -1.43 11.65
C PHE A 35 7.97 -0.53 12.84
N PRO A 36 8.36 -0.92 14.08
CA PRO A 36 7.88 -0.28 15.31
C PRO A 36 8.30 1.18 15.46
N ASP A 37 9.47 1.55 14.96
CA ASP A 37 10.07 2.87 15.22
C ASP A 37 10.21 3.74 13.96
N ASN A 38 9.87 3.21 12.77
CA ASN A 38 10.00 3.96 11.53
C ASN A 38 9.02 5.15 11.46
N GLU A 39 9.44 6.24 10.84
CA GLU A 39 8.52 7.30 10.46
C GLU A 39 7.54 6.76 9.40
N ILE A 40 6.24 7.02 9.60
CA ILE A 40 5.18 6.69 8.65
C ILE A 40 4.71 8.00 8.01
N ILE A 41 4.75 8.10 6.70
CA ILE A 41 4.09 9.18 5.96
C ILE A 41 2.65 8.75 5.72
N LEU A 42 1.70 9.48 6.30
CA LEU A 42 0.26 9.24 6.12
C LEU A 42 -0.31 10.25 5.13
N GLN A 43 -0.56 9.82 3.91
CA GLN A 43 -1.20 10.62 2.87
C GLN A 43 -2.72 10.56 3.01
N ILE A 44 -3.36 11.72 3.11
CA ILE A 44 -4.82 11.85 3.25
C ILE A 44 -5.33 12.63 2.05
N ASP A 45 -5.97 11.93 1.11
CA ASP A 45 -6.48 12.52 -0.13
C ASP A 45 -7.60 13.53 0.11
N GLY A 46 -7.79 14.43 -0.82
CA GLY A 46 -8.96 15.29 -0.88
C GLY A 46 -10.22 14.52 -1.28
N LEU A 47 -11.37 15.18 -1.14
CA LEU A 47 -12.66 14.58 -1.44
C LEU A 47 -13.00 14.74 -2.92
N ARG A 48 -13.49 13.66 -3.55
CA ARG A 48 -14.01 13.69 -4.93
C ARG A 48 -15.34 14.45 -4.98
N ASP A 49 -15.62 15.12 -6.10
CA ASP A 49 -16.85 15.87 -6.28
C ASP A 49 -18.12 15.02 -6.07
N GLU A 50 -18.09 13.76 -6.50
CA GLU A 50 -19.21 12.83 -6.34
C GLU A 50 -19.46 12.42 -4.87
N ARG A 51 -18.55 12.77 -3.97
CA ARG A 51 -18.60 12.45 -2.53
C ARG A 51 -18.75 13.67 -1.64
N LEU A 52 -19.03 14.85 -2.18
CA LEU A 52 -19.20 16.09 -1.42
C LEU A 52 -20.33 16.03 -0.38
N ASN A 53 -21.34 15.20 -0.62
CA ASN A 53 -22.40 14.92 0.36
C ASN A 53 -21.88 14.28 1.66
N ARG A 54 -20.70 13.67 1.63
CA ARG A 54 -20.03 13.05 2.79
C ARG A 54 -18.92 13.92 3.40
N LYS A 55 -18.83 15.18 2.96
CA LYS A 55 -17.79 16.09 3.43
C LYS A 55 -17.76 16.23 4.97
N PRO A 56 -18.89 16.37 5.69
CA PRO A 56 -18.86 16.48 7.15
C PRO A 56 -18.23 15.25 7.83
N ASP A 57 -18.57 14.03 7.39
CA ASP A 57 -18.00 12.79 7.93
C ASP A 57 -16.49 12.70 7.63
N TYR A 58 -16.10 13.12 6.44
CA TYR A 58 -14.71 13.07 6.04
C TYR A 58 -13.83 14.12 6.73
N ASP A 59 -14.37 15.31 6.96
CA ASP A 59 -13.70 16.36 7.75
C ASP A 59 -13.53 15.92 9.21
N GLU A 60 -14.55 15.30 9.79
CA GLU A 60 -14.45 14.72 11.13
C GLU A 60 -13.42 13.58 11.18
N PHE A 61 -13.36 12.72 10.17
CA PHE A 61 -12.32 11.69 10.05
C PHE A 61 -10.91 12.30 10.02
N LYS A 62 -10.69 13.35 9.21
CA LYS A 62 -9.40 14.07 9.18
C LYS A 62 -9.03 14.65 10.55
N ASN A 63 -9.99 15.25 11.24
CA ASN A 63 -9.79 15.79 12.58
C ASN A 63 -9.36 14.69 13.58
N ARG A 64 -10.01 13.53 13.54
CA ARG A 64 -9.66 12.38 14.37
C ARG A 64 -8.26 11.86 14.07
N ILE A 65 -7.90 11.77 12.80
CA ILE A 65 -6.54 11.38 12.40
C ILE A 65 -5.50 12.36 12.95
N LEU A 66 -5.71 13.66 12.76
CA LEU A 66 -4.79 14.67 13.27
C LEU A 66 -4.64 14.59 14.79
N TRP A 67 -5.75 14.41 15.50
CA TRP A 67 -5.72 14.22 16.95
C TRP A 67 -4.90 12.97 17.33
N LYS A 68 -5.08 11.86 16.62
CA LYS A 68 -4.33 10.62 16.85
C LYS A 68 -2.83 10.79 16.52
N CYS A 69 -2.48 11.48 15.46
CA CYS A 69 -1.07 11.80 15.15
C CYS A 69 -0.41 12.63 16.27
N MET A 70 -1.16 13.50 16.93
CA MET A 70 -0.64 14.35 18.00
C MET A 70 -0.56 13.63 19.36
N HIS A 71 -1.42 12.65 19.63
CA HIS A 71 -1.64 12.13 20.97
C HIS A 71 -1.48 10.61 21.12
N GLU A 72 -1.72 9.82 20.05
CA GLU A 72 -1.75 8.36 20.12
C GLU A 72 -0.66 7.71 19.25
N TRP A 73 -0.54 8.14 17.99
CA TRP A 73 0.34 7.50 17.03
C TRP A 73 1.74 8.10 17.07
N LYS A 74 2.71 7.25 17.32
CA LYS A 74 4.13 7.66 17.36
C LYS A 74 4.72 7.74 15.94
N ASN A 75 5.48 8.79 15.65
CA ASN A 75 6.23 8.96 14.40
C ASN A 75 5.34 8.82 13.14
N VAL A 76 4.17 9.45 13.13
CA VAL A 76 3.30 9.55 11.96
C VAL A 76 3.29 11.00 11.48
N LEU A 77 3.71 11.20 10.23
CA LEU A 77 3.70 12.50 9.55
C LEU A 77 2.46 12.56 8.63
N PRO A 78 1.38 13.26 9.01
CA PRO A 78 0.23 13.42 8.13
C PRO A 78 0.54 14.43 7.02
N VAL A 79 0.22 14.07 5.79
CA VAL A 79 0.25 14.93 4.60
C VAL A 79 -1.16 15.01 4.05
N ILE A 80 -1.81 16.17 4.19
CA ILE A 80 -3.21 16.38 3.83
C ILE A 80 -3.27 17.10 2.50
N PHE A 81 -4.09 16.56 1.60
CA PHE A 81 -4.41 17.16 0.32
C PHE A 81 -5.81 17.78 0.40
N ASP A 82 -5.94 19.05 0.08
CA ASP A 82 -7.21 19.78 0.12
C ASP A 82 -8.13 19.32 -1.02
N ASP A 83 -7.57 19.19 -2.20
CA ASP A 83 -8.25 18.72 -3.41
C ASP A 83 -7.99 17.23 -3.63
N HIS A 84 -8.94 16.56 -4.30
CA HIS A 84 -8.76 15.19 -4.74
C HIS A 84 -7.55 15.07 -5.69
N SER A 85 -6.48 14.48 -5.19
CA SER A 85 -5.18 14.36 -5.84
C SER A 85 -4.92 12.97 -6.40
N HIS A 86 -5.61 11.96 -5.85
CA HIS A 86 -5.39 10.56 -6.18
C HIS A 86 -3.95 10.08 -5.89
N GLN A 87 -3.74 8.78 -5.98
CA GLN A 87 -2.47 8.11 -5.59
C GLN A 87 -1.24 8.68 -6.30
N THR A 88 -1.33 8.89 -7.61
CA THR A 88 -0.16 9.34 -8.40
C THR A 88 0.30 10.72 -7.99
N THR A 89 -0.61 11.69 -7.90
CA THR A 89 -0.26 13.07 -7.52
C THR A 89 0.26 13.11 -6.09
N MET A 90 -0.43 12.44 -5.15
CA MET A 90 0.03 12.36 -3.76
C MET A 90 1.45 11.81 -3.66
N MET A 91 1.75 10.73 -4.39
CA MET A 91 3.10 10.15 -4.39
C MET A 91 4.14 11.06 -5.04
N LYS A 92 3.80 11.76 -6.14
CA LYS A 92 4.72 12.73 -6.79
C LYS A 92 5.11 13.85 -5.83
N GLU A 93 4.17 14.37 -5.06
CA GLU A 93 4.43 15.46 -4.11
C GLU A 93 5.21 14.99 -2.88
N THR A 94 5.00 13.76 -2.43
CA THR A 94 5.63 13.27 -1.20
C THR A 94 6.93 12.50 -1.41
N ILE A 95 7.21 12.00 -2.61
CA ILE A 95 8.44 11.20 -2.86
C ILE A 95 9.73 11.98 -2.52
N GLY A 96 9.69 13.30 -2.61
CA GLY A 96 10.82 14.17 -2.31
C GLY A 96 11.16 14.29 -0.82
N ILE A 97 10.23 13.98 0.07
CA ILE A 97 10.45 14.01 1.53
C ILE A 97 10.86 12.64 2.10
N ILE A 98 10.83 11.58 1.29
CA ILE A 98 11.30 10.26 1.69
C ILE A 98 12.82 10.23 1.62
N ASN A 99 13.47 10.13 2.78
CA ASN A 99 14.93 10.16 2.92
C ASN A 99 15.58 8.78 3.02
N THR A 100 14.79 7.71 3.00
CA THR A 100 15.25 6.33 3.04
C THR A 100 15.47 5.75 1.63
N SER A 101 16.17 4.63 1.54
CA SER A 101 16.44 3.97 0.25
C SER A 101 15.25 3.17 -0.28
N ALA A 102 14.36 2.74 0.61
CA ALA A 102 13.17 1.97 0.29
C ALA A 102 11.92 2.61 0.88
N LEU A 103 10.79 2.35 0.25
CA LEU A 103 9.46 2.68 0.74
C LEU A 103 8.61 1.41 0.83
N LEU A 104 7.69 1.39 1.80
CA LEU A 104 6.64 0.37 1.89
C LEU A 104 5.30 1.07 1.63
N TYR A 105 4.76 0.89 0.43
CA TYR A 105 3.47 1.46 0.04
C TYR A 105 2.32 0.61 0.55
N ILE A 106 1.35 1.21 1.24
CA ILE A 106 0.18 0.52 1.80
C ILE A 106 -1.05 1.42 1.65
N GLU A 107 -2.15 0.86 1.16
CA GLU A 107 -3.47 1.52 1.21
C GLU A 107 -4.08 1.38 2.62
N GLY A 108 -4.88 2.37 3.02
CA GLY A 108 -5.41 2.48 4.39
C GLY A 108 -6.32 1.33 4.84
N ASP A 109 -6.79 0.52 3.89
CA ASP A 109 -7.63 -0.66 4.10
C ASP A 109 -6.92 -1.99 3.76
N ALA A 110 -5.61 -1.96 3.60
CA ALA A 110 -4.82 -3.12 3.20
C ALA A 110 -3.72 -3.49 4.21
N PRO A 111 -4.06 -3.85 5.47
CA PRO A 111 -3.08 -4.19 6.49
C PRO A 111 -2.25 -5.41 6.12
N LEU A 112 -0.99 -5.41 6.57
CA LEU A 112 -0.13 -6.58 6.51
C LEU A 112 -0.59 -7.65 7.52
N VAL A 113 -0.31 -8.91 7.22
CA VAL A 113 -0.54 -10.00 8.18
C VAL A 113 0.41 -9.87 9.38
N ILE A 114 -0.09 -10.16 10.57
CA ILE A 114 0.69 -10.19 11.82
C ILE A 114 0.82 -11.62 12.37
N ASP A 115 0.04 -12.55 11.85
CA ASP A 115 0.00 -13.98 12.25
C ASP A 115 0.91 -14.88 11.39
N ARG A 116 1.57 -14.31 10.39
CA ARG A 116 2.52 -14.99 9.51
C ARG A 116 3.78 -14.15 9.38
N SER A 117 4.92 -14.81 9.36
CA SER A 117 6.22 -14.12 9.21
C SER A 117 6.41 -13.57 7.80
N ILE A 118 7.04 -12.40 7.73
CA ILE A 118 7.64 -11.84 6.53
C ILE A 118 9.14 -11.74 6.80
N ASP A 119 9.96 -12.38 5.97
CA ASP A 119 11.41 -12.23 6.05
C ASP A 119 11.83 -10.89 5.41
N TRP A 120 11.73 -9.83 6.23
CA TRP A 120 12.07 -8.48 5.80
C TRP A 120 13.53 -8.36 5.40
N GLN A 121 14.45 -9.08 6.06
CA GLN A 121 15.86 -8.98 5.69
C GLN A 121 16.09 -9.55 4.30
N GLN A 122 15.52 -10.70 3.98
CA GLN A 122 15.60 -11.27 2.64
C GLN A 122 14.98 -10.34 1.58
N CYS A 123 13.82 -9.71 1.87
CA CYS A 123 13.21 -8.74 0.97
C CYS A 123 14.11 -7.51 0.75
N LEU A 124 14.73 -6.99 1.80
CA LEU A 124 15.63 -5.83 1.72
C LEU A 124 16.92 -6.18 0.99
N ASP A 125 17.46 -7.38 1.18
CA ASP A 125 18.62 -7.87 0.42
C ASP A 125 18.33 -7.96 -1.08
N MET A 126 17.13 -8.38 -1.45
CA MET A 126 16.70 -8.39 -2.86
C MET A 126 16.72 -6.99 -3.49
N LEU A 127 16.30 -5.95 -2.75
CA LEU A 127 16.36 -4.56 -3.21
C LEU A 127 17.82 -4.05 -3.25
N GLU A 128 18.58 -4.28 -2.19
CA GLU A 128 19.96 -3.82 -2.06
C GLU A 128 20.88 -4.37 -3.15
N TYR A 129 20.75 -5.68 -3.43
CA TYR A 129 21.52 -6.32 -4.49
C TYR A 129 20.93 -6.15 -5.89
N GLN A 130 19.96 -5.26 -6.06
CA GLN A 130 19.30 -4.93 -7.32
C GLN A 130 18.68 -6.15 -8.05
N LYS A 131 18.30 -7.16 -7.28
CA LYS A 131 17.55 -8.32 -7.78
C LYS A 131 16.07 -8.01 -7.93
N ALA A 132 15.57 -7.11 -7.12
CA ALA A 132 14.20 -6.59 -7.16
C ALA A 132 14.18 -5.06 -7.20
N ASN A 133 13.20 -4.47 -7.87
CA ASN A 133 12.80 -3.08 -7.70
C ASN A 133 11.55 -2.97 -6.82
N THR A 134 10.68 -3.98 -6.88
CA THR A 134 9.45 -4.03 -6.09
C THR A 134 9.12 -5.46 -5.69
N ILE A 135 8.69 -5.64 -4.45
CA ILE A 135 8.24 -6.91 -3.88
C ILE A 135 6.84 -6.70 -3.30
N ARG A 136 5.84 -7.38 -3.88
CA ARG A 136 4.44 -7.28 -3.50
C ARG A 136 4.04 -8.29 -2.44
N TYR A 137 3.18 -7.89 -1.51
CA TYR A 137 2.56 -8.71 -0.48
C TYR A 137 1.10 -8.99 -0.84
N HIS A 138 0.79 -10.23 -1.14
CA HIS A 138 -0.50 -10.63 -1.70
C HIS A 138 -1.58 -10.74 -0.61
N PHE A 139 -2.85 -10.47 -0.93
CA PHE A 139 -3.94 -10.60 0.04
C PHE A 139 -4.76 -11.89 -0.14
N GLU A 140 -4.65 -12.55 -1.27
CA GLU A 140 -5.29 -13.84 -1.53
C GLU A 140 -4.34 -15.00 -1.17
N ASP A 141 -4.89 -16.17 -0.89
CA ASP A 141 -4.09 -17.37 -0.58
C ASP A 141 -3.43 -17.98 -1.82
N GLN A 142 -3.92 -17.65 -3.02
CA GLN A 142 -3.41 -18.15 -4.30
C GLN A 142 -3.39 -17.03 -5.34
N ILE A 143 -2.54 -17.16 -6.34
CA ILE A 143 -2.61 -16.32 -7.53
C ILE A 143 -3.86 -16.70 -8.32
N PRO A 144 -4.77 -15.75 -8.66
CA PRO A 144 -5.91 -16.02 -9.52
C PRO A 144 -5.49 -16.62 -10.86
N ASN A 145 -6.26 -17.61 -11.35
CA ASN A 145 -5.92 -18.34 -12.57
C ASN A 145 -5.72 -17.42 -13.77
N GLU A 146 -6.52 -16.37 -13.88
CA GLU A 146 -6.43 -15.37 -14.94
C GLU A 146 -5.11 -14.60 -14.95
N HIS A 147 -4.37 -14.57 -13.84
CA HIS A 147 -3.09 -13.86 -13.71
C HIS A 147 -1.87 -14.77 -13.87
N TRP A 148 -2.04 -16.10 -13.94
CA TRP A 148 -0.90 -17.03 -14.05
C TRP A 148 -0.03 -16.80 -15.28
N HIS A 149 -0.61 -16.34 -16.39
CA HIS A 149 0.16 -16.01 -17.60
C HIS A 149 1.17 -14.86 -17.42
N LEU A 150 1.03 -14.07 -16.35
CA LEU A 150 1.95 -13.00 -15.97
C LEU A 150 3.05 -13.44 -15.00
N MET A 151 3.00 -14.69 -14.53
CA MET A 151 4.00 -15.26 -13.62
C MET A 151 5.10 -15.93 -14.43
N LEU A 152 6.37 -15.58 -14.12
CA LEU A 152 7.53 -15.96 -14.92
C LEU A 152 8.39 -17.07 -14.28
N GLY A 153 8.04 -17.48 -13.07
CA GLY A 153 8.75 -18.54 -12.35
C GLY A 153 9.15 -18.16 -10.94
N LEU A 154 9.36 -19.20 -10.13
CA LEU A 154 9.71 -19.12 -8.71
C LEU A 154 11.23 -19.18 -8.55
N GLU A 155 11.77 -18.34 -7.65
CA GLU A 155 13.16 -18.35 -7.23
C GLU A 155 13.22 -18.19 -5.71
N GLY A 156 13.52 -19.27 -5.00
CA GLY A 156 13.41 -19.30 -3.53
C GLY A 156 11.98 -18.98 -3.10
N GLU A 157 11.81 -17.98 -2.25
CA GLU A 157 10.52 -17.51 -1.75
C GLU A 157 9.93 -16.35 -2.56
N PHE A 158 10.36 -16.15 -3.81
CA PHE A 158 9.93 -15.05 -4.64
C PHE A 158 9.43 -15.53 -6.00
N LEU A 159 8.26 -15.06 -6.40
CA LEU A 159 7.65 -15.34 -7.69
C LEU A 159 7.83 -14.13 -8.62
N ARG A 160 8.54 -14.30 -9.73
CA ARG A 160 8.70 -13.27 -10.76
C ARG A 160 7.37 -12.97 -11.42
N THR A 161 7.07 -11.69 -11.64
CA THR A 161 5.81 -11.29 -12.27
C THR A 161 5.97 -10.11 -13.22
N LYS A 162 5.14 -10.07 -14.25
CA LYS A 162 4.89 -8.89 -15.11
C LYS A 162 3.59 -8.17 -14.73
N GLN A 163 3.07 -8.42 -13.54
CA GLN A 163 1.86 -7.78 -13.04
C GLN A 163 2.20 -6.68 -12.05
N TRP A 164 1.92 -5.42 -12.39
CA TRP A 164 1.86 -4.35 -11.41
C TRP A 164 0.52 -4.42 -10.66
N SER A 165 0.52 -4.10 -9.38
CA SER A 165 -0.68 -3.96 -8.55
C SER A 165 -0.41 -3.02 -7.39
N GLN A 166 -1.41 -2.25 -6.98
CA GLN A 166 -1.34 -1.31 -5.85
C GLN A 166 -1.44 -1.99 -4.47
N ARG A 167 -1.52 -3.31 -4.41
CA ARG A 167 -1.43 -4.04 -3.14
C ARG A 167 -0.18 -3.64 -2.35
N PRO A 168 -0.14 -3.86 -1.03
CA PRO A 168 1.03 -3.54 -0.24
C PRO A 168 2.31 -4.06 -0.88
N HIS A 169 3.31 -3.19 -1.02
CA HIS A 169 4.57 -3.56 -1.63
C HIS A 169 5.76 -2.74 -1.12
N LEU A 170 6.87 -3.41 -0.98
CA LEU A 170 8.17 -2.82 -0.70
C LEU A 170 8.83 -2.46 -2.04
N SER A 171 9.36 -1.24 -2.18
CA SER A 171 10.02 -0.79 -3.40
C SER A 171 11.23 0.08 -3.10
N THR A 172 12.18 0.17 -4.03
CA THR A 172 13.20 1.20 -3.93
C THR A 172 12.58 2.58 -4.24
N VAL A 173 12.97 3.60 -3.46
CA VAL A 173 12.56 4.99 -3.70
C VAL A 173 13.01 5.47 -5.09
N GLN A 174 14.21 5.04 -5.51
CA GLN A 174 14.75 5.35 -6.83
C GLN A 174 13.85 4.85 -7.97
N TYR A 175 13.36 3.59 -7.89
CA TYR A 175 12.48 3.04 -8.92
C TYR A 175 11.16 3.79 -9.00
N TYR A 176 10.58 4.17 -7.86
CA TYR A 176 9.38 5.00 -7.83
C TYR A 176 9.63 6.36 -8.49
N ARG A 177 10.69 7.05 -8.10
CA ARG A 177 11.03 8.39 -8.60
C ARG A 177 11.31 8.42 -10.10
N ASP A 178 12.08 7.45 -10.61
CA ASP A 178 12.62 7.51 -11.96
C ASP A 178 11.77 6.75 -12.98
N ILE A 179 10.99 5.76 -12.55
CA ILE A 179 10.27 4.88 -13.47
C ILE A 179 8.74 4.93 -13.23
N VAL A 180 8.28 4.70 -12.00
CA VAL A 180 6.84 4.56 -11.74
C VAL A 180 6.11 5.89 -11.92
N LEU A 181 6.55 6.92 -11.20
CA LEU A 181 5.87 8.22 -11.17
C LEU A 181 5.96 9.00 -12.49
N PRO A 182 7.10 9.03 -13.21
CA PRO A 182 7.17 9.70 -14.50
C PRO A 182 6.27 9.10 -15.56
N PHE A 183 5.95 7.80 -15.45
CA PHE A 183 5.07 7.11 -16.40
C PHE A 183 3.58 7.23 -16.05
N SER A 184 3.25 7.65 -14.83
CA SER A 184 1.87 7.75 -14.34
C SER A 184 1.32 9.17 -14.52
N ASP A 185 0.11 9.29 -15.08
CA ASP A 185 -0.58 10.57 -15.22
C ASP A 185 -1.02 11.10 -13.84
N ASP A 186 -1.17 12.43 -13.73
CA ASP A 186 -1.70 13.03 -12.51
C ASP A 186 -3.18 12.64 -12.29
N LYS A 187 -3.57 12.61 -11.02
CA LYS A 187 -4.94 12.27 -10.60
C LYS A 187 -5.45 10.92 -11.11
N THR A 188 -4.59 9.91 -11.17
CA THR A 188 -4.94 8.53 -11.58
C THR A 188 -4.46 7.50 -10.57
N PHE A 189 -4.96 6.27 -10.69
CA PHE A 189 -4.30 5.11 -10.09
C PHE A 189 -3.00 4.83 -10.84
N ILE A 190 -1.94 4.57 -10.10
CA ILE A 190 -0.66 4.13 -10.70
C ILE A 190 -0.90 2.87 -11.52
N GLU A 191 -1.73 1.95 -11.03
CA GLU A 191 -2.05 0.68 -11.67
C GLU A 191 -2.65 0.86 -13.06
N ASP A 192 -3.53 1.82 -13.27
CA ASP A 192 -4.26 2.02 -14.53
C ASP A 192 -3.34 2.20 -15.74
N LYS A 193 -2.22 2.88 -15.56
CA LYS A 193 -1.24 3.15 -16.62
C LYS A 193 -0.03 2.23 -16.57
N PHE A 194 0.48 2.03 -15.37
CA PHE A 194 1.76 1.36 -15.20
C PHE A 194 1.69 -0.15 -15.40
N HIS A 195 0.51 -0.77 -15.16
CA HIS A 195 0.30 -2.21 -15.41
C HIS A 195 0.59 -2.58 -16.88
N GLY A 196 -0.01 -1.90 -17.83
CA GLY A 196 0.23 -2.13 -19.27
C GLY A 196 1.69 -1.91 -19.67
N LYS A 197 2.36 -0.92 -19.07
CA LYS A 197 3.78 -0.65 -19.29
C LYS A 197 4.65 -1.81 -18.86
N VAL A 198 4.44 -2.31 -17.66
CA VAL A 198 5.17 -3.47 -17.11
C VAL A 198 4.99 -4.71 -17.98
N GLN A 199 3.78 -4.95 -18.49
CA GLN A 199 3.52 -6.09 -19.37
C GLN A 199 4.25 -5.99 -20.71
N SER A 200 4.34 -4.78 -21.28
CA SER A 200 4.98 -4.54 -22.58
C SER A 200 6.50 -4.56 -22.53
N ASP A 201 7.09 -4.16 -21.42
CA ASP A 201 8.55 -4.09 -21.25
C ASP A 201 9.15 -5.47 -20.88
N SER A 202 10.49 -5.58 -20.98
CA SER A 202 11.19 -6.75 -20.45
C SER A 202 11.09 -6.79 -18.92
N TRP A 203 11.02 -7.98 -18.35
CA TRP A 203 10.97 -8.14 -16.88
C TRP A 203 12.22 -7.53 -16.21
N ASP A 204 13.40 -7.66 -16.82
CA ASP A 204 14.67 -7.16 -16.28
C ASP A 204 14.67 -5.65 -16.03
N LYS A 205 13.84 -4.89 -16.76
CA LYS A 205 13.68 -3.46 -16.55
C LYS A 205 12.94 -3.14 -15.27
N HIS A 206 11.96 -3.95 -14.91
CA HIS A 206 11.07 -3.70 -13.79
C HIS A 206 11.40 -4.53 -12.56
N LYS A 207 11.85 -5.77 -12.73
CA LYS A 207 12.23 -6.71 -11.65
C LYS A 207 11.18 -6.76 -10.55
N LEU A 208 9.92 -7.04 -10.94
CA LEU A 208 8.80 -7.16 -10.04
C LEU A 208 8.71 -8.58 -9.50
N TRP A 209 8.46 -8.68 -8.19
CA TRP A 209 8.32 -9.94 -7.49
C TRP A 209 7.07 -9.94 -6.60
N ILE A 210 6.59 -11.14 -6.30
CA ILE A 210 5.63 -11.41 -5.24
C ILE A 210 6.38 -12.20 -4.17
N TYR A 211 6.27 -11.81 -2.90
CA TYR A 211 6.76 -12.62 -1.79
C TYR A 211 5.88 -13.86 -1.68
N TYR A 212 6.45 -15.02 -1.93
CA TYR A 212 5.76 -16.29 -2.15
C TYR A 212 6.39 -17.44 -1.34
N PRO A 213 6.36 -17.38 0.00
CA PRO A 213 6.94 -18.43 0.84
C PRO A 213 6.08 -19.70 0.86
N ASP A 214 6.68 -20.85 1.15
CA ASP A 214 6.06 -22.20 1.14
C ASP A 214 4.82 -22.34 2.05
N ARG A 215 4.64 -21.46 3.03
CA ARG A 215 3.51 -21.48 3.97
C ARG A 215 2.28 -20.70 3.48
N GLY A 216 2.16 -20.50 2.21
CA GLY A 216 1.09 -19.75 1.58
C GLY A 216 1.47 -18.29 1.30
N ILE A 217 0.88 -17.76 0.25
CA ILE A 217 1.25 -16.49 -0.37
C ILE A 217 0.70 -15.26 0.36
N LYS A 218 -0.39 -15.40 1.10
CA LYS A 218 -1.09 -14.27 1.75
C LYS A 218 -0.20 -13.58 2.78
N ARG A 219 0.02 -12.27 2.56
CA ARG A 219 0.82 -11.40 3.45
C ARG A 219 0.18 -10.05 3.71
N SER A 220 -1.03 -9.85 3.19
CA SER A 220 -1.87 -8.69 3.48
C SER A 220 -3.33 -9.07 3.53
N TYR A 221 -4.17 -8.13 3.93
CA TYR A 221 -5.62 -8.23 3.88
C TYR A 221 -6.19 -7.09 3.06
N HIS A 222 -7.48 -7.11 2.80
CA HIS A 222 -8.23 -5.99 2.23
C HIS A 222 -9.54 -5.85 3.03
N LEU A 223 -9.75 -4.69 3.65
CA LEU A 223 -10.76 -4.49 4.69
C LEU A 223 -11.99 -3.69 4.22
N ASP A 224 -12.15 -3.50 2.93
CA ASP A 224 -13.26 -2.71 2.37
C ASP A 224 -14.61 -3.47 2.28
N GLY A 225 -14.65 -4.69 2.79
CA GLY A 225 -15.87 -5.51 2.77
C GLY A 225 -16.20 -6.17 1.43
N ARG A 226 -15.40 -5.95 0.37
CA ARG A 226 -15.59 -6.60 -0.93
C ARG A 226 -15.11 -8.05 -0.92
N GLN A 227 -15.41 -8.78 -1.97
CA GLN A 227 -15.16 -10.23 -2.09
C GLN A 227 -13.78 -10.66 -1.60
N GLY A 228 -13.76 -11.69 -0.74
CA GLY A 228 -12.53 -12.28 -0.23
C GLY A 228 -11.82 -11.49 0.85
N THR A 229 -12.42 -10.41 1.34
CA THR A 229 -11.82 -9.57 2.37
C THR A 229 -12.00 -10.14 3.76
N ARG A 230 -11.06 -9.88 4.65
CA ARG A 230 -11.23 -10.08 6.08
C ARG A 230 -12.36 -9.18 6.57
N LYS A 231 -13.37 -9.76 7.21
CA LYS A 231 -14.37 -8.98 7.91
C LYS A 231 -13.80 -8.59 9.28
N PHE A 232 -14.04 -7.35 9.69
CA PHE A 232 -14.02 -7.01 11.10
C PHE A 232 -15.08 -7.85 11.80
N THR A 233 -15.25 -7.81 13.05
CA THR A 233 -16.20 -8.55 13.84
C THR A 233 -17.65 -8.17 13.50
N SER A 234 -18.63 -8.63 14.29
CA SER A 234 -20.09 -8.40 14.11
C SER A 234 -20.53 -6.95 13.94
N ASP A 235 -19.65 -6.00 14.20
CA ASP A 235 -19.91 -4.56 14.00
C ASP A 235 -19.69 -4.11 12.54
N ASP A 236 -19.36 -5.02 11.63
CA ASP A 236 -19.11 -4.73 10.22
C ASP A 236 -20.35 -4.16 9.50
N ASP A 237 -21.55 -4.42 10.03
CA ASP A 237 -22.79 -3.80 9.54
C ASP A 237 -22.82 -2.28 9.70
N VAL A 238 -21.95 -1.73 10.55
CA VAL A 238 -21.75 -0.28 10.72
C VAL A 238 -21.15 0.37 9.47
N TRP A 239 -20.55 -0.42 8.58
CA TRP A 239 -19.90 0.04 7.36
C TRP A 239 -20.86 0.52 6.28
N GLY A 240 -22.16 0.25 6.45
CA GLY A 240 -23.20 0.80 5.57
C GLY A 240 -23.12 0.35 4.12
N TYR A 241 -22.54 -0.82 3.85
CA TYR A 241 -22.69 -1.49 2.58
C TYR A 241 -24.08 -2.13 2.48
N THR A 242 -25.11 -1.32 2.41
CA THR A 242 -26.34 -1.71 1.74
C THR A 242 -26.14 -1.38 0.28
N GLU A 243 -26.34 -2.39 -0.56
CA GLU A 243 -26.30 -2.37 -2.02
C GLU A 243 -26.98 -1.14 -2.63
#